data_72e73b0d56189e21de1ecf35c84c8944
#
_entry.id   72e73b0d56189e21de1ecf35c84c8944
#
_cell.length_a   1.000
_cell.length_b   1.000
_cell.length_c   1.000
_cell.angle_alpha   90.00
_cell.angle_beta   90.00
_cell.angle_gamma   90.00
#
_symmetry.space_group_name_H-M   'P 1'
#
loop_
_entity.id
_entity.type
_entity.pdbx_description
1 polymer ?
#
loop_
_entity_poly.entity_id
_entity_poly.type
_entity_poly.pdbx_seq_one_letter_code
_entity_poly.pdbx_strand_id
1 'polypeptide(L)'
;LNAAAGRSFPLNGAGDPSGVEGGWPESTAMKTLLIYDDLVSLNRDQHRHLRLSPPEQPFAFARGTNSVLIAASELPLAALDFPCVFVEAAGGYSLAALVGLRDHENLLVQPDGRWARGAYLPAFFRRYPFVLAEAEGDPTLTVCLDRACPGLNTDRGEALFDAEGRETPWLEEIKRFLVGFRQDMAVRSAFAK
;
A
#
# COMPACT_ATOMS: atom_id res chain seq x y z
N LEU A 1 9.86 10.81 -20.16
CA LEU A 1 9.16 10.30 -18.98
C LEU A 1 9.11 11.41 -17.93
N ASN A 2 8.20 12.35 -18.10
CA ASN A 2 8.00 13.47 -17.19
C ASN A 2 7.21 13.01 -15.97
N ALA A 3 7.80 13.23 -14.81
CA ALA A 3 7.14 13.13 -13.53
C ALA A 3 5.94 14.07 -13.48
N ALA A 4 4.77 13.52 -13.21
CA ALA A 4 3.55 14.28 -13.04
C ALA A 4 3.73 15.29 -11.90
N ALA A 5 3.60 16.56 -12.23
CA ALA A 5 3.58 17.68 -11.32
C ALA A 5 2.35 17.64 -10.40
N GLY A 6 2.59 17.80 -9.12
CA GLY A 6 1.80 18.49 -8.13
C GLY A 6 0.29 18.30 -8.09
N ARG A 7 -0.20 17.50 -7.16
CA ARG A 7 -1.38 17.88 -6.39
C ARG A 7 -0.95 18.06 -4.94
N SER A 8 -0.79 19.30 -4.53
CA SER A 8 -0.79 19.69 -3.14
C SER A 8 -2.19 19.41 -2.59
N PHE A 9 -2.31 18.48 -1.65
CA PHE A 9 -3.52 18.34 -0.84
C PHE A 9 -3.37 19.25 0.36
N PRO A 10 -4.29 20.20 0.56
CA PRO A 10 -4.31 20.98 1.78
C PRO A 10 -4.80 20.07 2.92
N LEU A 11 -3.94 19.80 3.88
CA LEU A 11 -4.33 19.30 5.19
C LEU A 11 -4.98 20.48 5.96
N ASN A 12 -6.27 20.69 5.76
CA ASN A 12 -7.05 21.59 6.61
C ASN A 12 -8.37 20.93 6.95
N GLY A 13 -8.52 20.63 8.23
CA GLY A 13 -9.81 20.26 8.77
C GLY A 13 -9.76 19.64 10.16
N ALA A 14 -9.85 20.48 11.18
CA ALA A 14 -10.27 20.23 12.57
C ALA A 14 -9.29 19.49 13.51
N GLY A 15 -8.59 20.30 14.30
CA GLY A 15 -8.36 20.19 15.74
C GLY A 15 -7.90 18.85 16.32
N ASP A 16 -6.59 18.56 16.23
CA ASP A 16 -5.92 17.62 17.12
C ASP A 16 -5.21 18.43 18.23
N PRO A 17 -5.46 18.13 19.54
CA PRO A 17 -4.76 18.79 20.64
C PRO A 17 -3.46 18.08 21.06
N SER A 18 -2.84 17.28 20.22
CA SER A 18 -1.51 16.71 20.47
C SER A 18 -0.60 17.00 19.29
N GLY A 19 0.12 18.14 19.35
CA GLY A 19 1.07 18.54 18.32
C GLY A 19 2.19 17.52 18.09
N VAL A 20 2.10 16.77 17.01
CA VAL A 20 3.20 16.10 16.36
C VAL A 20 3.11 16.44 14.87
N GLU A 21 3.70 17.59 14.51
CA GLU A 21 4.02 17.90 13.12
C GLU A 21 5.22 17.04 12.70
N GLY A 22 4.96 15.80 12.28
CA GLY A 22 5.93 14.93 11.66
C GLY A 22 5.80 14.98 10.15
N GLY A 23 6.58 15.82 9.48
CA GLY A 23 6.66 15.84 8.02
C GLY A 23 7.25 14.54 7.45
N TRP A 24 6.59 13.95 6.47
CA TRP A 24 7.04 12.75 5.77
C TRP A 24 8.21 13.08 4.82
N PRO A 25 9.26 12.23 4.68
CA PRO A 25 10.33 12.46 3.72
C PRO A 25 9.80 12.33 2.27
N GLU A 26 9.88 13.41 1.52
CA GLU A 26 9.19 13.61 0.23
C GLU A 26 9.54 12.63 -0.90
N SER A 27 10.65 11.92 -0.86
CA SER A 27 11.09 11.19 -2.07
C SER A 27 10.75 9.70 -2.10
N THR A 28 10.71 9.00 -0.96
CA THR A 28 10.38 7.56 -0.91
C THR A 28 8.92 7.33 -0.49
N ALA A 29 8.37 8.20 0.34
CA ALA A 29 6.99 8.14 0.81
C ALA A 29 5.97 8.38 -0.32
N MET A 30 6.26 9.28 -1.26
CA MET A 30 5.31 9.67 -2.30
C MET A 30 4.95 8.55 -3.28
N LYS A 31 5.89 7.65 -3.64
CA LYS A 31 5.58 6.49 -4.51
C LYS A 31 4.83 5.37 -3.79
N THR A 32 4.92 5.31 -2.48
CA THR A 32 4.22 4.32 -1.65
C THR A 32 2.76 4.70 -1.42
N LEU A 33 2.41 5.97 -1.56
CA LEU A 33 1.08 6.53 -1.29
C LEU A 33 0.15 6.58 -2.50
N LEU A 34 0.60 6.21 -3.70
CA LEU A 34 -0.15 6.35 -4.97
C LEU A 34 -1.52 5.66 -5.00
N ILE A 35 -1.77 4.72 -4.10
CA ILE A 35 -3.01 3.94 -4.06
C ILE A 35 -3.83 4.18 -2.79
N TYR A 36 -3.41 5.11 -1.94
CA TYR A 36 -4.06 5.41 -0.65
C TYR A 36 -4.61 6.83 -0.68
N ASP A 37 -5.85 7.00 -0.26
CA ASP A 37 -6.54 8.28 -0.26
C ASP A 37 -6.58 8.94 1.13
N ASP A 38 -6.71 8.15 2.21
CA ASP A 38 -6.86 8.65 3.59
C ASP A 38 -6.18 7.73 4.60
N LEU A 39 -4.84 7.85 4.70
CA LEU A 39 -4.04 7.03 5.60
C LEU A 39 -4.14 7.51 7.04
N VAL A 40 -4.48 6.58 7.93
CA VAL A 40 -4.47 6.80 9.38
C VAL A 40 -3.70 5.68 10.08
N SER A 41 -3.03 6.00 11.19
CA SER A 41 -2.40 5.00 12.04
C SER A 41 -3.45 4.07 12.64
N LEU A 42 -3.21 2.76 12.56
CA LEU A 42 -4.10 1.78 13.16
C LEU A 42 -4.04 1.94 14.70
N ASN A 43 -5.16 2.30 15.28
CA ASN A 43 -5.31 2.53 16.72
C ASN A 43 -6.42 1.63 17.26
N ARG A 44 -6.13 0.87 18.31
CA ARG A 44 -7.09 -0.04 18.95
C ARG A 44 -8.35 0.67 19.41
N ASP A 45 -8.23 1.83 20.04
CA ASP A 45 -9.36 2.49 20.67
C ASP A 45 -10.32 3.09 19.63
N GLN A 46 -9.77 3.60 18.51
CA GLN A 46 -10.54 4.19 17.42
C GLN A 46 -11.09 3.15 16.44
N HIS A 47 -10.33 2.05 16.22
CA HIS A 47 -10.61 1.09 15.16
C HIS A 47 -11.09 -0.28 15.70
N ARG A 48 -11.41 -0.36 17.01
CA ARG A 48 -11.82 -1.59 17.69
C ARG A 48 -12.94 -2.35 17.03
N HIS A 49 -13.89 -1.63 16.45
CA HIS A 49 -15.09 -2.22 15.85
C HIS A 49 -14.98 -2.40 14.33
N LEU A 50 -13.83 -1.99 13.75
CA LEU A 50 -13.65 -2.12 12.31
C LEU A 50 -13.48 -3.57 11.89
N ARG A 51 -14.10 -3.85 10.76
CA ARG A 51 -13.99 -5.10 10.01
C ARG A 51 -13.63 -4.80 8.58
N LEU A 52 -13.01 -5.75 7.90
CA LEU A 52 -12.73 -5.68 6.47
C LEU A 52 -13.47 -6.80 5.75
N SER A 53 -14.24 -6.43 4.74
CA SER A 53 -14.85 -7.36 3.79
C SER A 53 -14.44 -6.98 2.36
N PRO A 54 -14.36 -7.94 1.42
CA PRO A 54 -14.09 -7.62 0.02
C PRO A 54 -15.16 -6.67 -0.53
N PRO A 55 -14.77 -5.50 -1.08
CA PRO A 55 -15.72 -4.60 -1.74
C PRO A 55 -16.17 -5.16 -3.09
N GLU A 56 -17.21 -4.58 -3.69
CA GLU A 56 -17.71 -5.00 -5.02
C GLU A 56 -16.63 -4.87 -6.09
N GLN A 57 -15.81 -3.84 -6.02
CA GLN A 57 -14.70 -3.57 -6.92
C GLN A 57 -13.36 -3.63 -6.16
N PRO A 58 -12.83 -4.83 -5.89
CA PRO A 58 -11.73 -5.02 -4.94
C PRO A 58 -10.42 -4.36 -5.34
N PHE A 59 -10.20 -4.06 -6.62
CA PHE A 59 -8.97 -3.43 -7.13
C PHE A 59 -9.22 -2.09 -7.82
N ALA A 60 -10.37 -1.44 -7.61
CA ALA A 60 -10.66 -0.14 -8.19
C ALA A 60 -9.60 0.92 -7.79
N PHE A 61 -9.05 0.84 -6.58
CA PHE A 61 -7.97 1.70 -6.08
C PHE A 61 -6.69 1.65 -6.94
N ALA A 62 -6.45 0.53 -7.62
CA ALA A 62 -5.25 0.33 -8.45
C ALA A 62 -5.45 0.76 -9.91
N ARG A 63 -6.65 1.17 -10.32
CA ARG A 63 -7.02 1.43 -11.72
C ARG A 63 -6.15 2.49 -12.40
N GLY A 64 -5.72 3.49 -11.66
CA GLY A 64 -4.87 4.58 -12.16
C GLY A 64 -3.36 4.33 -12.07
N THR A 65 -2.93 3.13 -11.69
CA THR A 65 -1.52 2.81 -11.46
C THR A 65 -0.96 2.02 -12.63
N ASN A 66 -0.05 2.60 -13.42
CA ASN A 66 0.57 1.95 -14.59
C ASN A 66 1.83 1.14 -14.28
N SER A 67 2.45 1.35 -13.13
CA SER A 67 3.65 0.62 -12.72
C SER A 67 3.71 0.48 -11.20
N VAL A 68 4.25 -0.63 -10.71
CA VAL A 68 4.39 -0.89 -9.27
C VAL A 68 5.75 -1.47 -8.97
N LEU A 69 6.32 -1.07 -7.85
CA LEU A 69 7.55 -1.68 -7.34
C LEU A 69 7.23 -3.10 -6.87
N ILE A 70 8.10 -4.04 -7.26
CA ILE A 70 8.01 -5.43 -6.84
C ILE A 70 9.30 -5.86 -6.13
N ALA A 71 9.19 -6.80 -5.21
CA ALA A 71 10.34 -7.42 -4.59
C ALA A 71 11.07 -8.36 -5.58
N ALA A 72 12.37 -8.56 -5.37
CA ALA A 72 13.14 -9.48 -6.21
C ALA A 72 12.59 -10.92 -6.17
N SER A 73 12.03 -11.33 -5.03
CA SER A 73 11.36 -12.63 -4.84
C SER A 73 10.10 -12.80 -5.72
N GLU A 74 9.47 -11.70 -6.14
CA GLU A 74 8.28 -11.71 -7.00
C GLU A 74 8.63 -11.87 -8.50
N LEU A 75 9.87 -11.52 -8.89
CA LEU A 75 10.28 -11.45 -10.30
C LEU A 75 9.95 -12.74 -11.12
N PRO A 76 10.21 -13.96 -10.62
CA PRO A 76 9.95 -15.17 -11.39
C PRO A 76 8.47 -15.35 -11.78
N LEU A 77 7.54 -14.88 -10.94
CA LEU A 77 6.10 -14.97 -11.22
C LEU A 77 5.60 -13.72 -11.96
N ALA A 78 6.06 -12.55 -11.58
CA ALA A 78 5.65 -11.30 -12.21
C ALA A 78 6.07 -11.22 -13.69
N ALA A 79 7.27 -11.73 -14.03
CA ALA A 79 7.79 -11.71 -15.40
C ALA A 79 7.02 -12.63 -16.38
N LEU A 80 6.15 -13.51 -15.87
CA LEU A 80 5.28 -14.32 -16.74
C LEU A 80 4.11 -13.49 -17.30
N ASP A 81 3.72 -12.42 -16.59
CA ASP A 81 2.51 -11.65 -16.92
C ASP A 81 2.79 -10.20 -17.28
N PHE A 82 3.93 -9.64 -16.83
CA PHE A 82 4.25 -8.22 -17.05
C PHE A 82 5.69 -8.01 -17.49
N PRO A 83 5.98 -6.97 -18.29
CA PRO A 83 7.33 -6.45 -18.42
C PRO A 83 7.84 -5.98 -17.06
N CYS A 84 9.00 -6.50 -16.65
CA CYS A 84 9.69 -6.07 -15.45
C CYS A 84 10.91 -5.24 -15.84
N VAL A 85 11.05 -4.06 -15.23
CA VAL A 85 12.10 -3.08 -15.57
C VAL A 85 12.81 -2.59 -14.32
N PHE A 86 14.06 -2.17 -14.48
CA PHE A 86 14.76 -1.43 -13.44
C PHE A 86 14.47 0.06 -13.61
N VAL A 87 14.07 0.70 -12.53
CA VAL A 87 13.82 2.15 -12.46
C VAL A 87 14.79 2.77 -11.47
N GLU A 88 15.34 3.93 -11.82
CA GLU A 88 16.20 4.67 -10.90
C GLU A 88 15.34 5.26 -9.76
N ALA A 89 15.75 5.02 -8.52
CA ALA A 89 15.06 5.51 -7.33
C ALA A 89 16.01 5.63 -6.14
N ALA A 90 15.98 6.77 -5.47
CA ALA A 90 16.72 7.03 -4.23
C ALA A 90 18.20 6.64 -4.28
N GLY A 91 18.90 6.98 -5.38
CA GLY A 91 20.32 6.74 -5.55
C GLY A 91 20.72 5.30 -5.90
N GLY A 92 19.76 4.48 -6.35
CA GLY A 92 19.97 3.12 -6.84
C GLY A 92 18.90 2.71 -7.84
N TYR A 93 18.80 1.41 -8.10
CA TYR A 93 17.79 0.86 -8.98
C TYR A 93 16.76 0.06 -8.18
N SER A 94 15.51 0.13 -8.61
CA SER A 94 14.41 -0.64 -8.06
C SER A 94 13.74 -1.44 -9.19
N LEU A 95 13.27 -2.64 -8.86
CA LEU A 95 12.54 -3.46 -9.81
C LEU A 95 11.07 -3.02 -9.82
N ALA A 96 10.51 -2.82 -11.02
CA ALA A 96 9.12 -2.46 -11.22
C ALA A 96 8.45 -3.35 -12.26
N ALA A 97 7.19 -3.71 -12.02
CA ALA A 97 6.32 -4.34 -13.01
C ALA A 97 5.47 -3.26 -13.70
N LEU A 98 5.39 -3.31 -15.03
CA LEU A 98 4.55 -2.44 -15.83
C LEU A 98 3.18 -3.10 -15.98
N VAL A 99 2.16 -2.50 -15.39
CA VAL A 99 0.76 -2.98 -15.41
C VAL A 99 -0.14 -2.13 -16.30
N GLY A 100 0.40 -1.06 -16.89
CA GLY A 100 -0.24 -0.19 -17.87
C GLY A 100 0.80 0.47 -18.77
N LEU A 101 0.37 0.97 -19.94
CA LEU A 101 1.25 1.60 -20.94
C LEU A 101 1.12 3.12 -20.95
N ARG A 102 0.07 3.64 -20.35
CA ARG A 102 -0.24 5.08 -20.30
C ARG A 102 -0.36 5.54 -18.85
N ASP A 103 -0.25 6.84 -18.64
CA ASP A 103 -0.55 7.44 -17.35
C ASP A 103 -2.01 7.17 -16.96
N HIS A 104 -2.23 6.89 -15.69
CA HIS A 104 -3.55 6.58 -15.13
C HIS A 104 -4.25 5.35 -15.73
N GLU A 105 -3.49 4.38 -16.23
CA GLU A 105 -3.99 3.14 -16.82
C GLU A 105 -3.45 1.93 -16.07
N ASN A 106 -4.33 0.96 -15.78
CA ASN A 106 -3.94 -0.38 -15.33
C ASN A 106 -4.73 -1.41 -16.15
N LEU A 107 -4.04 -2.11 -17.01
CA LEU A 107 -4.63 -3.10 -17.92
C LEU A 107 -5.09 -4.38 -17.22
N LEU A 108 -4.65 -4.58 -15.97
CA LEU A 108 -4.99 -5.77 -15.17
C LEU A 108 -6.28 -5.56 -14.34
N VAL A 109 -6.71 -4.31 -14.14
CA VAL A 109 -7.96 -4.02 -13.45
C VAL A 109 -9.10 -4.00 -14.48
N GLN A 110 -9.94 -5.02 -14.42
CA GLN A 110 -11.07 -5.19 -15.32
C GLN A 110 -12.16 -4.12 -15.09
N PRO A 111 -13.10 -3.91 -16.03
CA PRO A 111 -14.19 -2.95 -15.87
C PRO A 111 -15.02 -3.13 -14.58
N ASP A 112 -15.17 -4.38 -14.12
CA ASP A 112 -15.87 -4.72 -12.87
C ASP A 112 -15.02 -4.50 -11.60
N GLY A 113 -13.82 -3.93 -11.74
CA GLY A 113 -12.92 -3.65 -10.63
C GLY A 113 -12.15 -4.87 -10.10
N ARG A 114 -12.25 -6.01 -10.77
CA ARG A 114 -11.48 -7.21 -10.41
C ARG A 114 -10.14 -7.24 -11.10
N TRP A 115 -9.18 -7.96 -10.50
CA TRP A 115 -7.91 -8.26 -11.14
C TRP A 115 -8.08 -9.27 -12.26
N ALA A 116 -7.31 -9.14 -13.33
CA ALA A 116 -7.35 -10.07 -14.46
C ALA A 116 -7.11 -11.51 -13.99
N ARG A 117 -8.01 -12.41 -14.38
CA ARG A 117 -8.00 -13.79 -13.93
C ARG A 117 -6.73 -14.51 -14.40
N GLY A 118 -6.04 -15.14 -13.45
CA GLY A 118 -4.82 -15.91 -13.69
C GLY A 118 -3.54 -15.07 -13.73
N ALA A 119 -3.64 -13.75 -13.82
CA ALA A 119 -2.46 -12.88 -13.76
C ALA A 119 -1.94 -12.77 -12.32
N TYR A 120 -0.62 -12.74 -12.18
CA TYR A 120 0.05 -12.52 -10.89
C TYR A 120 -0.44 -11.23 -10.25
N LEU A 121 -0.71 -11.25 -8.95
CA LEU A 121 -1.08 -10.06 -8.19
C LEU A 121 0.11 -9.59 -7.34
N PRO A 122 0.76 -8.48 -7.69
CA PRO A 122 1.90 -7.95 -6.93
C PRO A 122 1.59 -7.70 -5.46
N ALA A 123 2.54 -8.00 -4.58
CA ALA A 123 2.41 -7.80 -3.13
C ALA A 123 2.10 -6.34 -2.78
N PHE A 124 2.55 -5.39 -3.60
CA PHE A 124 2.22 -3.98 -3.48
C PHE A 124 0.71 -3.71 -3.50
N PHE A 125 -0.06 -4.40 -4.33
CA PHE A 125 -1.52 -4.29 -4.34
C PHE A 125 -2.18 -5.16 -3.27
N ARG A 126 -1.60 -6.34 -2.97
CA ARG A 126 -2.15 -7.26 -1.95
C ARG A 126 -2.18 -6.68 -0.54
N ARG A 127 -1.27 -5.74 -0.23
CA ARG A 127 -1.20 -5.10 1.08
C ARG A 127 -2.35 -4.12 1.35
N TYR A 128 -3.02 -3.60 0.29
CA TYR A 128 -4.12 -2.66 0.47
C TYR A 128 -5.25 -3.28 1.30
N PRO A 129 -5.86 -2.57 2.25
CA PRO A 129 -5.70 -1.15 2.56
C PRO A 129 -4.61 -0.83 3.61
N PHE A 130 -3.75 -1.78 3.95
CA PHE A 130 -2.74 -1.61 4.99
C PHE A 130 -1.37 -1.23 4.43
N VAL A 131 -0.60 -0.49 5.24
CA VAL A 131 0.81 -0.18 4.95
C VAL A 131 1.58 -0.02 6.24
N LEU A 132 2.89 -0.35 6.22
CA LEU A 132 3.81 0.00 7.29
C LEU A 132 4.39 1.39 7.04
N ALA A 133 4.29 2.24 8.05
CA ALA A 133 4.90 3.55 8.08
C ALA A 133 5.96 3.64 9.18
N GLU A 134 7.00 4.43 8.95
CA GLU A 134 7.95 4.86 9.98
C GLU A 134 7.60 6.29 10.39
N ALA A 135 7.53 6.55 11.67
CA ALA A 135 7.48 7.91 12.16
C ALA A 135 8.90 8.52 12.05
N GLU A 136 8.98 9.80 11.69
CA GLU A 136 10.26 10.51 11.63
C GLU A 136 10.91 10.54 13.02
N GLY A 137 12.14 10.01 13.11
CA GLY A 137 12.87 9.94 14.39
C GLY A 137 12.52 8.76 15.30
N ASP A 138 11.56 7.92 14.95
CA ASP A 138 11.21 6.69 15.67
C ASP A 138 11.36 5.46 14.74
N PRO A 139 12.26 4.52 15.04
CA PRO A 139 12.42 3.30 14.25
C PRO A 139 11.23 2.34 14.40
N THR A 140 10.24 2.68 15.20
CA THR A 140 9.06 1.83 15.42
C THR A 140 8.15 1.85 14.20
N LEU A 141 7.91 0.66 13.66
CA LEU A 141 6.98 0.49 12.54
C LEU A 141 5.55 0.55 13.01
N THR A 142 4.79 1.47 12.45
CA THR A 142 3.36 1.60 12.70
C THR A 142 2.57 1.07 11.50
N VAL A 143 1.57 0.24 11.77
CA VAL A 143 0.60 -0.15 10.75
C VAL A 143 -0.37 1.01 10.53
N CYS A 144 -0.49 1.44 9.29
CA CYS A 144 -1.51 2.37 8.85
C CYS A 144 -2.53 1.66 7.98
N LEU A 145 -3.73 2.21 7.92
CA LEU A 145 -4.79 1.74 7.02
C LEU A 145 -5.39 2.91 6.25
N ASP A 146 -5.86 2.64 5.04
CA ASP A 146 -6.61 3.60 4.26
C ASP A 146 -8.07 3.60 4.70
N ARG A 147 -8.48 4.67 5.38
CA ARG A 147 -9.85 4.83 5.88
C ARG A 147 -10.87 5.01 4.76
N ALA A 148 -10.43 5.42 3.56
CA ALA A 148 -11.27 5.53 2.39
C ALA A 148 -11.59 4.16 1.73
N CYS A 149 -11.01 3.05 2.22
CA CYS A 149 -11.26 1.72 1.67
C CYS A 149 -12.73 1.33 1.78
N PRO A 150 -13.43 1.06 0.65
CA PRO A 150 -14.86 0.71 0.65
C PRO A 150 -15.18 -0.62 1.35
N GLY A 151 -14.18 -1.44 1.62
CA GLY A 151 -14.31 -2.70 2.35
C GLY A 151 -14.42 -2.54 3.86
N LEU A 152 -14.03 -1.37 4.41
CA LEU A 152 -14.10 -1.11 5.85
C LEU A 152 -15.53 -0.88 6.30
N ASN A 153 -15.93 -1.57 7.35
CA ASN A 153 -17.27 -1.52 7.93
C ASN A 153 -17.24 -1.99 9.39
N THR A 154 -18.42 -2.12 10.05
CA THR A 154 -18.53 -2.54 11.47
C THR A 154 -19.34 -3.82 11.67
N ASP A 155 -19.89 -4.42 10.63
CA ASP A 155 -20.88 -5.49 10.73
C ASP A 155 -20.48 -6.81 10.07
N ARG A 156 -19.60 -6.80 9.05
CA ARG A 156 -19.27 -7.99 8.27
C ARG A 156 -17.80 -8.11 7.91
N GLY A 157 -17.36 -9.34 7.66
CA GLY A 157 -15.98 -9.64 7.27
C GLY A 157 -15.05 -9.86 8.47
N GLU A 158 -13.74 -9.82 8.22
CA GLU A 158 -12.71 -10.09 9.21
C GLU A 158 -12.57 -8.93 10.19
N ALA A 159 -12.64 -9.21 11.49
CA ALA A 159 -12.45 -8.22 12.53
C ALA A 159 -10.96 -7.90 12.71
N LEU A 160 -10.63 -6.63 12.91
CA LEU A 160 -9.26 -6.20 13.21
C LEU A 160 -8.90 -6.54 14.67
N PHE A 161 -9.85 -6.36 15.57
CA PHE A 161 -9.68 -6.60 17.01
C PHE A 161 -10.80 -7.50 17.54
N ASP A 162 -10.50 -8.26 18.57
CA ASP A 162 -11.47 -9.07 19.30
C ASP A 162 -12.30 -8.23 20.31
N ALA A 163 -13.21 -8.89 21.03
CA ALA A 163 -14.07 -8.23 22.01
C ALA A 163 -13.29 -7.57 23.16
N GLU A 164 -12.11 -8.07 23.48
CA GLU A 164 -11.20 -7.56 24.51
C GLU A 164 -10.26 -6.47 23.98
N GLY A 165 -10.31 -6.17 22.66
CA GLY A 165 -9.46 -5.20 21.99
C GLY A 165 -8.05 -5.71 21.70
N ARG A 166 -7.83 -7.04 21.69
CA ARG A 166 -6.59 -7.66 21.24
C ARG A 166 -6.63 -7.81 19.71
N GLU A 167 -5.48 -7.79 19.09
CA GLU A 167 -5.37 -8.05 17.66
C GLU A 167 -5.84 -9.47 17.33
N THR A 168 -6.63 -9.61 16.28
CA THR A 168 -7.07 -10.93 15.81
C THR A 168 -5.92 -11.66 15.11
N PRO A 169 -5.94 -13.01 15.05
CA PRO A 169 -4.96 -13.77 14.26
C PRO A 169 -4.88 -13.32 12.80
N TRP A 170 -5.99 -12.85 12.24
CA TRP A 170 -6.03 -12.30 10.88
C TRP A 170 -5.23 -11.00 10.77
N LEU A 171 -5.39 -10.06 11.71
CA LEU A 171 -4.59 -8.82 11.72
C LEU A 171 -3.10 -9.11 11.94
N GLU A 172 -2.77 -10.08 12.81
CA GLU A 172 -1.38 -10.51 13.02
C GLU A 172 -0.77 -11.10 11.72
N GLU A 173 -1.55 -11.83 10.92
CA GLU A 173 -1.11 -12.34 9.63
C GLU A 173 -0.84 -11.20 8.63
N ILE A 174 -1.72 -10.20 8.57
CA ILE A 174 -1.49 -8.98 7.76
C ILE A 174 -0.20 -8.28 8.20
N LYS A 175 0.03 -8.11 9.50
CA LYS A 175 1.26 -7.49 10.02
C LYS A 175 2.51 -8.27 9.61
N ARG A 176 2.48 -9.60 9.72
CA ARG A 176 3.59 -10.47 9.26
C ARG A 176 3.85 -10.31 7.77
N PHE A 177 2.80 -10.28 6.96
CA PHE A 177 2.92 -10.04 5.53
C PHE A 177 3.56 -8.68 5.21
N LEU A 178 3.12 -7.61 5.86
CA LEU A 178 3.68 -6.27 5.67
C LEU A 178 5.16 -6.19 6.03
N VAL A 179 5.56 -6.82 7.14
CA VAL A 179 6.96 -6.88 7.57
C VAL A 179 7.80 -7.68 6.56
N GLY A 180 7.33 -8.84 6.11
CA GLY A 180 7.99 -9.66 5.11
C GLY A 180 8.16 -8.92 3.78
N PHE A 181 7.10 -8.27 3.29
CA PHE A 181 7.16 -7.46 2.06
C PHE A 181 8.19 -6.33 2.17
N ARG A 182 8.24 -5.64 3.32
CA ARG A 182 9.24 -4.59 3.54
C ARG A 182 10.67 -5.14 3.52
N GLN A 183 10.90 -6.29 4.17
CA GLN A 183 12.22 -6.95 4.19
C GLN A 183 12.64 -7.34 2.78
N ASP A 184 11.76 -7.96 2.00
CA ASP A 184 12.00 -8.32 0.61
C ASP A 184 12.31 -7.10 -0.25
N MET A 185 11.61 -6.00 -0.01
CA MET A 185 11.87 -4.73 -0.69
C MET A 185 13.21 -4.10 -0.28
N ALA A 186 13.72 -4.32 0.92
CA ALA A 186 15.01 -3.80 1.38
C ALA A 186 16.21 -4.54 0.77
N VAL A 187 16.07 -5.80 0.37
CA VAL A 187 17.14 -6.61 -0.29
C VAL A 187 17.58 -6.01 -1.61
N ARG A 188 16.76 -5.15 -2.25
CA ARG A 188 17.07 -4.46 -3.52
C ARG A 188 18.34 -3.61 -3.50
N SER A 189 18.64 -2.97 -2.38
CA SER A 189 19.79 -2.08 -2.29
C SER A 189 21.14 -2.80 -2.34
N ALA A 190 21.17 -4.12 -2.17
CA ALA A 190 22.39 -4.94 -2.22
C ALA A 190 22.82 -5.30 -3.66
N PHE A 191 21.92 -5.28 -4.64
CA PHE A 191 22.22 -5.62 -6.03
C PHE A 191 22.55 -4.41 -6.92
N ALA A 192 22.49 -3.21 -6.38
CA ALA A 192 22.65 -1.95 -7.11
C ALA A 192 24.01 -1.25 -6.85
N LYS A 193 25.06 -1.99 -6.47
CA LYS A 193 26.43 -1.48 -6.34
C LYS A 193 27.27 -1.87 -7.53
#